data_a1c0b60cc0bc571f937d2e1c569a8a43
#
_entry.id   a1c0b60cc0bc571f937d2e1c569a8a43
#
_cell.length_a   1.000
_cell.length_b   1.000
_cell.length_c   1.000
_cell.angle_alpha   90.00
_cell.angle_beta   90.00
_cell.angle_gamma   90.00
#
_symmetry.space_group_name_H-M   'P 1'
#
loop_
_entity.id
_entity.type
_entity.pdbx_description
1 polymer ?
#
loop_
_entity_poly.entity_id
_entity_poly.type
_entity_poly.pdbx_seq_one_letter_code
_entity_poly.pdbx_strand_id
1 'polypeptide(L)'
;MGVIHIDHSGDPRVDDFRDLSTADRRPDRPGGRGLVIAEGTVVVSRLLASRYPVRALLGVQRRFAELAGDLAGLDVPQYVASAETMADVVGFHLNRGILAVADRPAPLTVAEVVGGTGPIAVLEGVGDHENLGALFRNAAALGVGGVLLGPGCSDPLYRRSVRVSMGHVLRVPFGHLTDWPGGLDDLRARGFAIAAFTPRPGSIPLSTLREHAPGRVALLFGAEGPGLTETALAAADHAVRIPMPAGVDSLNIATAAAVAFYELARGG
;
A
#
# COMPACT_ATOMS: atom_id res chain seq x y z
N MET A 1 -6.91 25.45 -13.85
CA MET A 1 -7.45 25.08 -15.18
C MET A 1 -8.95 24.88 -15.12
N GLY A 2 -9.71 25.16 -16.20
CA GLY A 2 -11.17 24.96 -16.24
C GLY A 2 -11.52 23.48 -16.47
N VAL A 3 -12.79 23.13 -16.21
CA VAL A 3 -13.37 21.84 -16.57
C VAL A 3 -13.39 21.66 -18.09
N ILE A 4 -12.99 20.51 -18.58
CA ILE A 4 -12.93 20.17 -20.01
C ILE A 4 -13.88 18.99 -20.28
N HIS A 5 -14.84 19.18 -21.19
CA HIS A 5 -15.76 18.13 -21.56
C HIS A 5 -15.13 17.16 -22.57
N ILE A 6 -15.39 15.88 -22.38
CA ILE A 6 -14.97 14.76 -23.23
C ILE A 6 -16.23 14.08 -23.76
N ASP A 7 -16.44 14.20 -25.06
CA ASP A 7 -17.67 13.73 -25.71
C ASP A 7 -17.51 12.33 -26.34
N HIS A 8 -16.27 11.88 -26.57
CA HIS A 8 -16.00 10.57 -27.17
C HIS A 8 -14.77 9.90 -26.58
N SER A 9 -14.76 8.57 -26.53
CA SER A 9 -13.70 7.76 -25.95
C SER A 9 -12.37 7.83 -26.71
N GLY A 10 -12.34 8.23 -27.97
CA GLY A 10 -11.13 8.41 -28.78
C GLY A 10 -10.33 9.68 -28.51
N ASP A 11 -10.75 10.52 -27.57
CA ASP A 11 -10.05 11.76 -27.26
C ASP A 11 -8.65 11.47 -26.66
N PRO A 12 -7.54 12.00 -27.25
CA PRO A 12 -6.18 11.72 -26.78
C PRO A 12 -5.87 12.30 -25.39
N ARG A 13 -6.63 13.28 -24.91
CA ARG A 13 -6.44 13.90 -23.59
C ARG A 13 -6.71 12.91 -22.45
N VAL A 14 -7.49 11.86 -22.69
CA VAL A 14 -7.81 10.82 -21.69
C VAL A 14 -7.01 9.51 -21.86
N ASP A 15 -5.93 9.52 -22.63
CA ASP A 15 -5.12 8.32 -22.89
C ASP A 15 -4.48 7.72 -21.64
N ASP A 16 -4.21 8.52 -20.60
CA ASP A 16 -3.68 8.02 -19.32
C ASP A 16 -4.70 7.17 -18.54
N PHE A 17 -5.99 7.23 -18.91
CA PHE A 17 -7.09 6.47 -18.31
C PHE A 17 -7.50 5.26 -19.16
N ARG A 18 -6.89 5.04 -20.31
CA ARG A 18 -7.35 4.04 -21.29
C ARG A 18 -6.99 2.62 -20.89
N ASP A 19 -7.89 1.67 -21.18
CA ASP A 19 -7.68 0.22 -21.08
C ASP A 19 -7.16 -0.25 -19.72
N LEU A 20 -7.67 0.29 -18.62
CA LEU A 20 -7.23 -0.06 -17.27
C LEU A 20 -7.52 -1.52 -16.89
N SER A 21 -8.39 -2.22 -17.65
CA SER A 21 -8.70 -3.64 -17.45
C SER A 21 -7.71 -4.58 -18.14
N THR A 22 -7.24 -4.21 -19.33
CA THR A 22 -6.37 -5.04 -20.18
C THR A 22 -4.89 -4.69 -20.03
N ALA A 23 -4.58 -3.42 -20.00
CA ALA A 23 -3.26 -2.96 -19.64
C ALA A 23 -3.19 -2.87 -18.14
N ASP A 24 -3.01 -3.99 -17.48
CA ASP A 24 -2.56 -4.00 -16.11
C ASP A 24 -1.28 -3.17 -16.06
N ARG A 25 -1.46 -1.86 -15.86
CA ARG A 25 -0.40 -0.85 -16.07
C ARG A 25 0.55 -0.84 -14.88
N ARG A 26 1.04 -2.02 -14.62
CA ARG A 26 2.10 -2.22 -13.64
C ARG A 26 3.38 -1.62 -14.18
N PRO A 27 4.12 -0.85 -13.38
CA PRO A 27 5.38 -0.26 -13.81
C PRO A 27 6.45 -1.32 -14.11
N ASP A 28 6.31 -2.50 -13.53
CA ASP A 28 7.17 -3.67 -13.72
C ASP A 28 6.85 -4.47 -14.99
N ARG A 29 5.79 -4.11 -15.74
CA ARG A 29 5.47 -4.74 -17.02
C ARG A 29 6.04 -3.96 -18.21
N PRO A 30 6.57 -4.63 -19.21
CA PRO A 30 6.96 -3.98 -20.46
C PRO A 30 5.78 -3.18 -21.04
N GLY A 31 6.00 -1.91 -21.35
CA GLY A 31 4.97 -1.01 -21.89
C GLY A 31 4.06 -0.36 -20.87
N GLY A 32 4.21 -0.63 -19.58
CA GLY A 32 3.51 0.10 -18.51
C GLY A 32 3.99 1.55 -18.41
N ARG A 33 3.05 2.48 -18.16
CA ARG A 33 3.37 3.92 -18.03
C ARG A 33 3.86 4.32 -16.62
N GLY A 34 3.93 3.39 -15.67
CA GLY A 34 4.36 3.69 -14.30
C GLY A 34 3.43 4.65 -13.55
N LEU A 35 2.14 4.72 -13.93
CA LEU A 35 1.20 5.66 -13.32
C LEU A 35 0.59 5.09 -12.03
N VAL A 36 0.22 5.99 -11.12
CA VAL A 36 -0.63 5.71 -9.96
C VAL A 36 -2.06 6.04 -10.34
N ILE A 37 -3.00 5.11 -10.09
CA ILE A 37 -4.40 5.27 -10.45
C ILE A 37 -5.26 5.19 -9.19
N ALA A 38 -5.98 6.28 -8.90
CA ALA A 38 -6.95 6.39 -7.82
C ALA A 38 -8.39 6.30 -8.38
N GLU A 39 -9.25 5.50 -7.72
CA GLU A 39 -10.64 5.28 -8.13
C GLU A 39 -11.61 5.60 -6.99
N GLY A 40 -12.55 6.50 -7.25
CA GLY A 40 -13.57 6.96 -6.32
C GLY A 40 -13.14 8.14 -5.46
N THR A 41 -14.12 8.95 -4.99
CA THR A 41 -13.89 10.25 -4.37
C THR A 41 -12.95 10.19 -3.18
N VAL A 42 -13.12 9.21 -2.27
CA VAL A 42 -12.27 9.06 -1.08
C VAL A 42 -10.80 8.78 -1.44
N VAL A 43 -10.55 7.91 -2.44
CA VAL A 43 -9.18 7.56 -2.86
C VAL A 43 -8.56 8.71 -3.63
N VAL A 44 -9.34 9.38 -4.48
CA VAL A 44 -8.92 10.58 -5.21
C VAL A 44 -8.56 11.71 -4.25
N SER A 45 -9.40 12.01 -3.25
CA SER A 45 -9.08 13.01 -2.20
C SER A 45 -7.75 12.70 -1.50
N ARG A 46 -7.50 11.42 -1.16
CA ARG A 46 -6.23 11.00 -0.57
C ARG A 46 -5.04 11.13 -1.52
N LEU A 47 -5.24 10.88 -2.81
CA LEU A 47 -4.19 11.10 -3.81
C LEU A 47 -3.86 12.59 -3.93
N LEU A 48 -4.86 13.47 -3.99
CA LEU A 48 -4.69 14.91 -4.05
C LEU A 48 -3.91 15.47 -2.85
N ALA A 49 -4.08 14.85 -1.67
CA ALA A 49 -3.38 15.21 -0.43
C ALA A 49 -2.05 14.46 -0.23
N SER A 50 -1.57 13.72 -1.22
CA SER A 50 -0.37 12.88 -1.13
C SER A 50 0.85 13.52 -1.81
N ARG A 51 2.00 12.83 -1.73
CA ARG A 51 3.24 13.22 -2.41
C ARG A 51 3.25 12.95 -3.93
N TYR A 52 2.22 12.28 -4.47
CA TYR A 52 2.19 11.84 -5.87
C TYR A 52 1.65 12.98 -6.75
N PRO A 53 2.45 13.51 -7.72
CA PRO A 53 2.02 14.60 -8.58
C PRO A 53 0.85 14.17 -9.47
N VAL A 54 -0.32 14.78 -9.27
CA VAL A 54 -1.51 14.47 -10.05
C VAL A 54 -1.38 15.07 -11.46
N ARG A 55 -1.63 14.25 -12.48
CA ARG A 55 -1.58 14.65 -13.90
C ARG A 55 -2.93 15.12 -14.42
N ALA A 56 -3.98 14.39 -14.08
CA ALA A 56 -5.34 14.68 -14.52
C ALA A 56 -6.39 13.91 -13.70
N LEU A 57 -7.63 14.38 -13.79
CA LEU A 57 -8.82 13.68 -13.31
C LEU A 57 -9.80 13.43 -14.47
N LEU A 58 -10.50 12.28 -14.42
CA LEU A 58 -11.59 11.94 -15.33
C LEU A 58 -12.81 11.50 -14.51
N GLY A 59 -13.97 12.13 -14.69
CA GLY A 59 -15.13 11.81 -13.87
C GLY A 59 -16.45 12.36 -14.42
N VAL A 60 -17.56 11.90 -13.82
CA VAL A 60 -18.87 12.52 -14.05
C VAL A 60 -18.99 13.81 -13.26
N GLN A 61 -19.74 14.79 -13.78
CA GLN A 61 -19.89 16.14 -13.21
C GLN A 61 -20.16 16.15 -11.70
N ARG A 62 -21.08 15.29 -11.23
CA ARG A 62 -21.44 15.25 -9.80
C ARG A 62 -20.26 14.91 -8.87
N ARG A 63 -19.31 14.10 -9.35
CA ARG A 63 -18.14 13.69 -8.53
C ARG A 63 -17.13 14.82 -8.38
N PHE A 64 -16.99 15.66 -9.38
CA PHE A 64 -16.20 16.88 -9.26
C PHE A 64 -16.82 17.85 -8.25
N ALA A 65 -18.16 17.97 -8.23
CA ALA A 65 -18.83 18.78 -7.20
C ALA A 65 -18.58 18.26 -5.77
N GLU A 66 -18.56 16.92 -5.57
CA GLU A 66 -18.21 16.31 -4.27
C GLU A 66 -16.77 16.60 -3.84
N LEU A 67 -15.85 16.79 -4.78
CA LEU A 67 -14.41 17.07 -4.53
C LEU A 67 -14.05 18.57 -4.66
N ALA A 68 -15.02 19.45 -4.78
CA ALA A 68 -14.76 20.86 -5.05
C ALA A 68 -13.78 21.51 -4.05
N GLY A 69 -13.85 21.13 -2.77
CA GLY A 69 -12.92 21.59 -1.73
C GLY A 69 -11.48 21.09 -1.94
N ASP A 70 -11.33 19.80 -2.26
CA ASP A 70 -10.01 19.19 -2.51
C ASP A 70 -9.36 19.70 -3.80
N LEU A 71 -10.17 20.11 -4.77
CA LEU A 71 -9.73 20.62 -6.07
C LEU A 71 -9.48 22.14 -6.07
N ALA A 72 -9.86 22.84 -5.01
CA ALA A 72 -9.70 24.29 -4.93
C ALA A 72 -8.21 24.69 -4.99
N GLY A 73 -7.88 25.52 -5.96
CA GLY A 73 -6.50 25.99 -6.16
C GLY A 73 -5.55 25.02 -6.87
N LEU A 74 -6.03 23.83 -7.25
CA LEU A 74 -5.22 22.89 -8.04
C LEU A 74 -5.28 23.22 -9.54
N ASP A 75 -4.12 23.31 -10.16
CA ASP A 75 -3.99 23.52 -11.61
C ASP A 75 -3.71 22.20 -12.35
N VAL A 76 -4.69 21.30 -12.30
CA VAL A 76 -4.65 20.02 -12.99
C VAL A 76 -5.87 19.88 -13.93
N PRO A 77 -5.73 19.25 -15.11
CA PRO A 77 -6.83 19.00 -16.03
C PRO A 77 -7.96 18.18 -15.37
N GLN A 78 -9.20 18.66 -15.49
CA GLN A 78 -10.41 18.03 -15.01
C GLN A 78 -11.30 17.67 -16.19
N TYR A 79 -11.29 16.40 -16.58
CA TYR A 79 -12.05 15.88 -17.73
C TYR A 79 -13.41 15.38 -17.24
N VAL A 80 -14.47 16.01 -17.73
CA VAL A 80 -15.86 15.60 -17.45
C VAL A 80 -16.40 14.82 -18.63
N ALA A 81 -16.87 13.61 -18.37
CA ALA A 81 -17.48 12.73 -19.37
C ALA A 81 -18.76 12.07 -18.84
N SER A 82 -19.57 11.53 -19.73
CA SER A 82 -20.66 10.64 -19.35
C SER A 82 -20.14 9.32 -18.76
N ALA A 83 -20.98 8.61 -17.99
CA ALA A 83 -20.60 7.31 -17.45
C ALA A 83 -20.30 6.28 -18.56
N GLU A 84 -20.98 6.38 -19.69
CA GLU A 84 -20.80 5.55 -20.88
C GLU A 84 -19.44 5.84 -21.53
N THR A 85 -19.13 7.11 -21.82
CA THR A 85 -17.85 7.52 -22.37
C THR A 85 -16.69 7.10 -21.45
N MET A 86 -16.85 7.24 -20.13
CA MET A 86 -15.86 6.76 -19.16
C MET A 86 -15.65 5.25 -19.23
N ALA A 87 -16.75 4.45 -19.33
CA ALA A 87 -16.66 3.00 -19.45
C ALA A 87 -15.90 2.59 -20.72
N ASP A 88 -16.14 3.25 -21.83
CA ASP A 88 -15.45 3.01 -23.09
C ASP A 88 -13.94 3.37 -23.00
N VAL A 89 -13.58 4.45 -22.31
CA VAL A 89 -12.19 4.84 -22.10
C VAL A 89 -11.45 3.81 -21.24
N VAL A 90 -12.03 3.42 -20.10
CA VAL A 90 -11.34 2.55 -19.13
C VAL A 90 -11.43 1.06 -19.47
N GLY A 91 -12.35 0.66 -20.35
CA GLY A 91 -12.57 -0.72 -20.76
C GLY A 91 -13.44 -1.55 -19.79
N PHE A 92 -14.16 -0.91 -18.86
CA PHE A 92 -15.10 -1.56 -17.95
C PHE A 92 -16.09 -0.56 -17.33
N HIS A 93 -17.19 -1.06 -16.78
CA HIS A 93 -18.17 -0.19 -16.12
C HIS A 93 -17.64 0.38 -14.79
N LEU A 94 -17.47 1.71 -14.72
CA LEU A 94 -16.89 2.40 -13.58
C LEU A 94 -17.96 2.85 -12.58
N ASN A 95 -18.25 2.02 -11.58
CA ASN A 95 -19.28 2.29 -10.57
C ASN A 95 -19.02 3.54 -9.71
N ARG A 96 -17.75 3.90 -9.49
CA ARG A 96 -17.36 5.01 -8.62
C ARG A 96 -17.39 6.37 -9.30
N GLY A 97 -17.43 6.41 -10.62
CA GLY A 97 -17.67 7.59 -11.45
C GLY A 97 -16.59 8.68 -11.40
N ILE A 98 -15.39 8.41 -10.85
CA ILE A 98 -14.23 9.29 -10.93
C ILE A 98 -12.93 8.51 -10.79
N LEU A 99 -11.92 8.96 -11.54
CA LEU A 99 -10.54 8.51 -11.52
C LEU A 99 -9.60 9.71 -11.45
N ALA A 100 -8.43 9.49 -10.88
CA ALA A 100 -7.29 10.37 -11.02
C ALA A 100 -6.04 9.57 -11.37
N VAL A 101 -5.16 10.15 -12.17
CA VAL A 101 -3.85 9.61 -12.50
C VAL A 101 -2.76 10.52 -11.96
N ALA A 102 -1.68 9.92 -11.45
CA ALA A 102 -0.54 10.64 -10.94
C ALA A 102 0.78 9.99 -11.36
N ASP A 103 1.85 10.77 -11.37
CA ASP A 103 3.20 10.28 -11.54
C ASP A 103 3.73 9.61 -10.27
N ARG A 104 4.74 8.77 -10.41
CA ARG A 104 5.49 8.20 -9.28
C ARG A 104 6.72 9.05 -9.01
N PRO A 105 6.83 9.68 -7.83
CA PRO A 105 8.08 10.29 -7.42
C PRO A 105 9.13 9.21 -7.14
N ALA A 106 10.38 9.62 -6.95
CA ALA A 106 11.45 8.72 -6.53
C ALA A 106 11.04 7.91 -5.30
N PRO A 107 11.36 6.61 -5.23
CA PRO A 107 11.10 5.77 -4.07
C PRO A 107 11.73 6.38 -2.81
N LEU A 108 11.08 6.18 -1.67
CA LEU A 108 11.65 6.57 -0.39
C LEU A 108 12.80 5.63 -0.03
N THR A 109 13.85 6.19 0.53
CA THR A 109 14.95 5.45 1.15
C THR A 109 14.47 4.77 2.44
N VAL A 110 15.17 3.74 2.88
CA VAL A 110 14.89 3.08 4.18
C VAL A 110 14.89 4.10 5.32
N ALA A 111 15.85 5.04 5.33
CA ALA A 111 15.95 6.08 6.37
C ALA A 111 14.69 6.96 6.43
N GLU A 112 14.15 7.35 5.27
CA GLU A 112 12.90 8.15 5.21
C GLU A 112 11.69 7.36 5.68
N VAL A 113 11.60 6.06 5.32
CA VAL A 113 10.49 5.19 5.74
C VAL A 113 10.48 4.98 7.25
N VAL A 114 11.65 4.79 7.86
CA VAL A 114 11.76 4.49 9.30
C VAL A 114 11.94 5.73 10.17
N GLY A 115 11.93 6.92 9.59
CA GLY A 115 12.12 8.20 10.29
C GLY A 115 10.96 8.59 11.21
N GLY A 116 9.79 8.00 11.04
CA GLY A 116 8.61 8.24 11.87
C GLY A 116 8.66 7.56 13.23
N THR A 117 7.60 7.80 14.01
CA THR A 117 7.33 7.11 15.29
C THR A 117 6.50 5.84 15.05
N GLY A 118 6.51 4.92 16.00
CA GLY A 118 5.75 3.66 15.93
C GLY A 118 6.53 2.49 15.35
N PRO A 119 5.92 1.29 15.37
CA PRO A 119 6.50 0.10 14.76
C PRO A 119 6.53 0.25 13.24
N ILE A 120 7.39 -0.52 12.58
CA ILE A 120 7.37 -0.67 11.12
C ILE A 120 6.99 -2.10 10.74
N ALA A 121 6.42 -2.27 9.55
CA ALA A 121 6.20 -3.58 8.96
C ALA A 121 7.29 -3.86 7.92
N VAL A 122 7.80 -5.09 7.91
CA VAL A 122 8.74 -5.61 6.90
C VAL A 122 8.09 -6.83 6.27
N LEU A 123 8.01 -6.86 4.95
CA LEU A 123 7.27 -7.88 4.21
C LEU A 123 8.21 -8.70 3.32
N GLU A 124 8.06 -10.02 3.32
CA GLU A 124 8.74 -10.94 2.41
C GLU A 124 7.72 -11.77 1.62
N GLY A 125 7.77 -11.72 0.30
CA GLY A 125 6.96 -12.58 -0.56
C GLY A 125 5.46 -12.27 -0.60
N VAL A 126 5.03 -11.09 -0.19
CA VAL A 126 3.61 -10.71 -0.21
C VAL A 126 3.19 -10.34 -1.64
N GLY A 127 2.83 -11.36 -2.41
CA GLY A 127 2.52 -11.24 -3.83
C GLY A 127 1.07 -10.85 -4.14
N ASP A 128 0.13 -11.08 -3.21
CA ASP A 128 -1.27 -10.75 -3.41
C ASP A 128 -1.56 -9.26 -3.14
N HIS A 129 -2.15 -8.58 -4.12
CA HIS A 129 -2.43 -7.15 -4.02
C HIS A 129 -3.56 -6.80 -3.04
N GLU A 130 -4.49 -7.73 -2.77
CA GLU A 130 -5.56 -7.50 -1.80
C GLU A 130 -4.99 -7.56 -0.38
N ASN A 131 -4.16 -8.55 -0.10
CA ASN A 131 -3.45 -8.66 1.17
C ASN A 131 -2.56 -7.45 1.41
N LEU A 132 -1.79 -7.05 0.40
CA LEU A 132 -0.93 -5.89 0.48
C LEU A 132 -1.75 -4.61 0.74
N GLY A 133 -2.83 -4.40 -0.01
CA GLY A 133 -3.72 -3.25 0.18
C GLY A 133 -4.40 -3.24 1.56
N ALA A 134 -4.87 -4.40 2.05
CA ALA A 134 -5.46 -4.54 3.37
C ALA A 134 -4.43 -4.27 4.48
N LEU A 135 -3.19 -4.74 4.31
CA LEU A 135 -2.09 -4.48 5.25
C LEU A 135 -1.79 -2.97 5.36
N PHE A 136 -1.69 -2.25 4.24
CA PHE A 136 -1.50 -0.79 4.26
C PHE A 136 -2.67 -0.06 4.92
N ARG A 137 -3.90 -0.53 4.75
CA ARG A 137 -5.07 0.03 5.43
C ARG A 137 -4.99 -0.18 6.94
N ASN A 138 -4.60 -1.38 7.39
CA ASN A 138 -4.39 -1.71 8.80
C ASN A 138 -3.23 -0.90 9.39
N ALA A 139 -2.12 -0.76 8.66
CA ALA A 139 -0.98 0.05 9.05
C ALA A 139 -1.37 1.50 9.32
N ALA A 140 -2.13 2.11 8.40
CA ALA A 140 -2.62 3.47 8.57
C ALA A 140 -3.57 3.63 9.78
N ALA A 141 -4.45 2.64 9.99
CA ALA A 141 -5.44 2.69 11.07
C ALA A 141 -4.83 2.49 12.46
N LEU A 142 -3.72 1.76 12.54
CA LEU A 142 -3.11 1.31 13.81
C LEU A 142 -1.75 1.96 14.09
N GLY A 143 -1.40 3.06 13.40
CA GLY A 143 -0.25 3.88 13.73
C GLY A 143 1.11 3.26 13.37
N VAL A 144 1.16 2.40 12.35
CA VAL A 144 2.43 1.88 11.82
C VAL A 144 3.18 3.00 11.11
N GLY A 145 4.43 3.23 11.48
CA GLY A 145 5.25 4.34 10.99
C GLY A 145 5.69 4.20 9.53
N GLY A 146 5.80 2.96 9.03
CA GLY A 146 6.18 2.70 7.63
C GLY A 146 6.17 1.22 7.28
N VAL A 147 6.28 0.92 5.98
CA VAL A 147 6.31 -0.44 5.44
C VAL A 147 7.54 -0.62 4.56
N LEU A 148 8.34 -1.63 4.82
CA LEU A 148 9.48 -2.03 3.99
C LEU A 148 9.16 -3.32 3.25
N LEU A 149 9.47 -3.33 1.97
CA LEU A 149 9.21 -4.44 1.06
C LEU A 149 10.52 -5.18 0.76
N GLY A 150 10.63 -6.40 1.20
CA GLY A 150 11.67 -7.35 0.81
C GLY A 150 11.35 -8.02 -0.53
N PRO A 151 12.09 -9.07 -0.90
CA PRO A 151 11.91 -9.75 -2.17
C PRO A 151 10.54 -10.40 -2.31
N GLY A 152 10.06 -10.54 -3.54
CA GLY A 152 8.81 -11.24 -3.86
C GLY A 152 7.52 -10.49 -3.51
N CYS A 153 7.60 -9.25 -3.02
CA CYS A 153 6.43 -8.42 -2.77
C CYS A 153 5.89 -7.80 -4.06
N SER A 154 4.57 -7.72 -4.18
CA SER A 154 3.92 -6.98 -5.24
C SER A 154 4.07 -5.47 -5.06
N ASP A 155 3.77 -4.73 -6.12
CA ASP A 155 3.81 -3.27 -6.13
C ASP A 155 2.62 -2.69 -5.34
N PRO A 156 2.87 -1.92 -4.26
CA PRO A 156 1.80 -1.29 -3.48
C PRO A 156 1.00 -0.24 -4.26
N LEU A 157 1.59 0.37 -5.27
CA LEU A 157 0.95 1.39 -6.10
C LEU A 157 0.14 0.82 -7.27
N TYR A 158 0.08 -0.50 -7.39
CA TYR A 158 -0.83 -1.13 -8.32
C TYR A 158 -2.29 -0.78 -7.98
N ARG A 159 -3.10 -0.49 -8.99
CA ARG A 159 -4.49 0.00 -8.84
C ARG A 159 -5.33 -0.80 -7.83
N ARG A 160 -5.17 -2.14 -7.80
CA ARG A 160 -5.93 -3.00 -6.87
C ARG A 160 -5.53 -2.74 -5.42
N SER A 161 -4.23 -2.64 -5.11
CA SER A 161 -3.74 -2.32 -3.76
C SER A 161 -4.16 -0.90 -3.33
N VAL A 162 -4.06 0.08 -4.23
CA VAL A 162 -4.54 1.45 -3.98
C VAL A 162 -6.03 1.44 -3.64
N ARG A 163 -6.84 0.69 -4.36
CA ARG A 163 -8.29 0.58 -4.15
C ARG A 163 -8.62 -0.14 -2.84
N VAL A 164 -8.02 -1.30 -2.58
CA VAL A 164 -8.27 -2.11 -1.36
C VAL A 164 -7.81 -1.38 -0.11
N SER A 165 -6.68 -0.70 -0.17
CA SER A 165 -6.22 0.15 0.93
C SER A 165 -7.08 1.40 1.14
N MET A 166 -8.11 1.62 0.32
CA MET A 166 -8.86 2.89 0.29
C MET A 166 -7.96 4.11 0.06
N GLY A 167 -6.80 3.93 -0.60
CA GLY A 167 -5.80 4.98 -0.82
C GLY A 167 -4.84 5.22 0.37
N HIS A 168 -4.89 4.42 1.42
CA HIS A 168 -3.94 4.58 2.54
C HIS A 168 -2.50 4.28 2.14
N VAL A 169 -2.26 3.43 1.14
CA VAL A 169 -0.93 3.20 0.56
C VAL A 169 -0.28 4.48 0.03
N LEU A 170 -1.05 5.50 -0.32
CA LEU A 170 -0.56 6.79 -0.79
C LEU A 170 -0.05 7.70 0.35
N ARG A 171 -0.34 7.33 1.60
CA ARG A 171 -0.03 8.12 2.80
C ARG A 171 0.95 7.44 3.75
N VAL A 172 0.90 6.12 3.87
CA VAL A 172 1.84 5.34 4.68
C VAL A 172 3.18 5.31 3.96
N PRO A 173 4.28 5.77 4.57
CA PRO A 173 5.59 5.70 3.94
C PRO A 173 5.97 4.24 3.65
N PHE A 174 6.49 3.99 2.45
CA PHE A 174 7.04 2.67 2.12
C PHE A 174 8.26 2.78 1.20
N GLY A 175 9.11 1.77 1.28
CA GLY A 175 10.32 1.63 0.48
C GLY A 175 10.71 0.17 0.30
N HIS A 176 11.81 -0.08 -0.39
CA HIS A 176 12.30 -1.43 -0.65
C HIS A 176 13.58 -1.72 0.14
N LEU A 177 13.67 -2.93 0.70
CA LEU A 177 14.90 -3.55 1.17
C LEU A 177 15.49 -4.36 0.01
N THR A 178 16.46 -3.78 -0.69
CA THR A 178 17.10 -4.41 -1.85
C THR A 178 18.14 -5.44 -1.45
N ASP A 179 18.81 -5.23 -0.32
CA ASP A 179 19.69 -6.22 0.30
C ASP A 179 18.87 -7.08 1.26
N TRP A 180 18.78 -8.38 0.99
CA TRP A 180 17.97 -9.31 1.76
C TRP A 180 18.75 -10.59 2.12
N PRO A 181 18.78 -10.97 3.40
CA PRO A 181 18.20 -10.31 4.58
C PRO A 181 19.11 -9.24 5.22
N GLY A 182 20.27 -8.90 4.62
CA GLY A 182 21.26 -7.98 5.17
C GLY A 182 20.71 -6.61 5.59
N GLY A 183 19.70 -6.08 4.86
CA GLY A 183 19.04 -4.84 5.22
C GLY A 183 18.33 -4.85 6.58
N LEU A 184 18.11 -6.02 7.21
CA LEU A 184 17.63 -6.12 8.58
C LEU A 184 18.68 -5.65 9.60
N ASP A 185 19.97 -5.78 9.30
CA ASP A 185 21.04 -5.28 10.14
C ASP A 185 21.07 -3.74 10.16
N ASP A 186 20.72 -3.09 9.05
CA ASP A 186 20.56 -1.65 9.00
C ASP A 186 19.42 -1.16 9.90
N LEU A 187 18.35 -1.94 10.04
CA LEU A 187 17.25 -1.64 10.96
C LEU A 187 17.69 -1.78 12.42
N ARG A 188 18.50 -2.81 12.75
CA ARG A 188 19.11 -2.96 14.10
C ARG A 188 19.99 -1.80 14.43
N ALA A 189 20.83 -1.37 13.50
CA ALA A 189 21.71 -0.21 13.70
C ALA A 189 20.91 1.08 13.97
N ARG A 190 19.64 1.12 13.56
CA ARG A 190 18.69 2.21 13.83
C ARG A 190 17.84 1.99 15.08
N GLY A 191 18.15 0.97 15.88
CA GLY A 191 17.50 0.68 17.16
C GLY A 191 16.19 -0.12 17.06
N PHE A 192 15.93 -0.81 15.94
CA PHE A 192 14.80 -1.73 15.82
C PHE A 192 15.17 -3.14 16.25
N ALA A 193 14.35 -3.77 17.09
CA ALA A 193 14.32 -5.20 17.26
C ALA A 193 13.49 -5.85 16.13
N ILE A 194 13.99 -6.93 15.53
CA ILE A 194 13.35 -7.63 14.43
C ILE A 194 12.50 -8.77 14.98
N ALA A 195 11.18 -8.68 14.87
CA ALA A 195 10.21 -9.66 15.34
C ALA A 195 9.59 -10.41 14.17
N ALA A 196 10.02 -11.65 13.91
CA ALA A 196 9.55 -12.49 12.81
C ALA A 196 8.31 -13.29 13.20
N PHE A 197 7.23 -13.09 12.46
CA PHE A 197 5.96 -13.80 12.70
C PHE A 197 5.98 -15.19 12.09
N THR A 198 5.89 -16.21 12.96
CA THR A 198 5.91 -17.62 12.56
C THR A 198 5.17 -18.48 13.61
N PRO A 199 4.41 -19.51 13.19
CA PRO A 199 3.76 -20.44 14.13
C PRO A 199 4.71 -21.48 14.72
N ARG A 200 6.01 -21.42 14.43
CA ARG A 200 6.99 -22.45 14.83
C ARG A 200 7.05 -22.65 16.35
N PRO A 201 7.30 -23.89 16.80
CA PRO A 201 7.58 -24.16 18.21
C PRO A 201 8.75 -23.30 18.73
N GLY A 202 8.64 -22.85 19.97
CA GLY A 202 9.64 -21.98 20.59
C GLY A 202 9.45 -20.48 20.32
N SER A 203 8.52 -20.08 19.42
CA SER A 203 8.18 -18.68 19.24
C SER A 203 7.49 -18.12 20.48
N ILE A 204 7.85 -16.89 20.87
CA ILE A 204 7.22 -16.18 21.99
C ILE A 204 5.80 -15.74 21.63
N PRO A 205 4.85 -15.70 22.56
CA PRO A 205 3.54 -15.13 22.32
C PRO A 205 3.64 -13.63 22.00
N LEU A 206 2.82 -13.14 21.05
CA LEU A 206 2.79 -11.72 20.70
C LEU A 206 2.55 -10.81 21.91
N SER A 207 1.71 -11.23 22.85
CA SER A 207 1.41 -10.47 24.08
C SER A 207 2.61 -10.20 24.97
N THR A 208 3.69 -10.98 24.85
CA THR A 208 4.94 -10.78 25.61
C THR A 208 6.04 -10.08 24.82
N LEU A 209 5.79 -9.73 23.56
CA LEU A 209 6.81 -9.13 22.69
C LEU A 209 7.41 -7.84 23.28
N ARG A 210 6.61 -6.99 23.93
CA ARG A 210 7.13 -5.75 24.54
C ARG A 210 8.06 -5.99 25.73
N GLU A 211 7.93 -7.10 26.42
CA GLU A 211 8.86 -7.49 27.51
C GLU A 211 10.23 -7.86 26.93
N HIS A 212 10.26 -8.45 25.74
CA HIS A 212 11.48 -8.88 25.05
C HIS A 212 12.09 -7.79 24.17
N ALA A 213 11.25 -6.89 23.64
CA ALA A 213 11.62 -5.79 22.76
C ALA A 213 10.93 -4.48 23.20
N PRO A 214 11.39 -3.82 24.27
CA PRO A 214 10.76 -2.62 24.83
C PRO A 214 10.91 -1.37 23.97
N GLY A 215 11.81 -1.39 22.98
CA GLY A 215 12.12 -0.27 22.08
C GLY A 215 11.31 -0.28 20.78
N ARG A 216 11.94 0.21 19.73
CA ARG A 216 11.37 0.21 18.36
C ARG A 216 11.34 -1.21 17.82
N VAL A 217 10.25 -1.59 17.17
CA VAL A 217 10.07 -2.95 16.64
C VAL A 217 9.80 -2.90 15.14
N ALA A 218 10.50 -3.76 14.40
CA ALA A 218 10.22 -4.09 13.02
C ALA A 218 9.52 -5.46 12.97
N LEU A 219 8.27 -5.48 12.55
CA LEU A 219 7.42 -6.66 12.46
C LEU A 219 7.58 -7.31 11.09
N LEU A 220 8.21 -8.47 11.05
CA LEU A 220 8.52 -9.18 9.81
C LEU A 220 7.44 -10.24 9.51
N PHE A 221 6.78 -10.10 8.36
CA PHE A 221 5.73 -10.99 7.88
C PHE A 221 6.13 -11.65 6.55
N GLY A 222 5.87 -12.94 6.43
CA GLY A 222 6.16 -13.72 5.23
C GLY A 222 4.94 -13.94 4.33
N ALA A 223 5.19 -14.54 3.18
CA ALA A 223 4.17 -14.92 2.20
C ALA A 223 3.11 -15.86 2.79
N GLU A 224 1.90 -15.84 2.23
CA GLU A 224 0.89 -16.87 2.51
C GLU A 224 1.36 -18.24 2.00
N GLY A 225 1.14 -19.26 2.80
CA GLY A 225 1.59 -20.63 2.56
C GLY A 225 3.02 -20.88 3.03
N PRO A 226 4.07 -20.48 2.29
CA PRO A 226 5.46 -20.78 2.69
C PRO A 226 5.93 -20.00 3.93
N GLY A 227 5.32 -18.85 4.25
CA GLY A 227 5.77 -18.01 5.35
C GLY A 227 7.07 -17.26 5.04
N LEU A 228 7.87 -17.03 6.07
CA LEU A 228 9.20 -16.43 5.99
C LEU A 228 10.25 -17.49 5.58
N THR A 229 11.25 -17.06 4.81
CA THR A 229 12.40 -17.92 4.50
C THR A 229 13.23 -18.22 5.75
N GLU A 230 13.98 -19.34 5.73
CA GLU A 230 14.90 -19.71 6.81
C GLU A 230 15.93 -18.62 7.07
N THR A 231 16.42 -17.97 6.02
CA THR A 231 17.39 -16.88 6.12
C THR A 231 16.79 -15.66 6.82
N ALA A 232 15.55 -15.32 6.53
CA ALA A 232 14.84 -14.23 7.19
C ALA A 232 14.56 -14.54 8.66
N LEU A 233 14.15 -15.79 8.97
CA LEU A 233 13.92 -16.25 10.34
C LEU A 233 15.21 -16.26 11.16
N ALA A 234 16.32 -16.72 10.59
CA ALA A 234 17.63 -16.72 11.25
C ALA A 234 18.18 -15.30 11.49
N ALA A 235 17.78 -14.35 10.65
CA ALA A 235 18.14 -12.95 10.79
C ALA A 235 17.24 -12.17 11.76
N ALA A 236 16.22 -12.76 12.36
CA ALA A 236 15.35 -12.09 13.34
C ALA A 236 15.89 -12.21 14.76
N ASP A 237 15.60 -11.21 15.60
CA ASP A 237 15.96 -11.22 17.02
C ASP A 237 14.96 -12.06 17.83
N HIS A 238 13.71 -12.06 17.43
CA HIS A 238 12.62 -12.81 18.08
C HIS A 238 11.73 -13.49 17.06
N ALA A 239 11.50 -14.79 17.25
CA ALA A 239 10.39 -15.51 16.61
C ALA A 239 9.11 -15.29 17.43
N VAL A 240 8.04 -14.80 16.80
CA VAL A 240 6.80 -14.38 17.46
C VAL A 240 5.62 -15.13 16.87
N ARG A 241 4.69 -15.58 17.71
CA ARG A 241 3.44 -16.20 17.27
C ARG A 241 2.22 -15.49 17.83
N ILE A 242 1.15 -15.51 17.06
CA ILE A 242 -0.20 -15.23 17.55
C ILE A 242 -0.74 -16.56 18.09
N PRO A 243 -1.04 -16.68 19.38
CA PRO A 243 -1.60 -17.93 19.92
C PRO A 243 -2.94 -18.27 19.26
N MET A 244 -3.07 -19.50 18.77
CA MET A 244 -4.27 -20.01 18.11
C MET A 244 -4.69 -21.34 18.75
N PRO A 245 -5.98 -21.71 18.70
CA PRO A 245 -6.44 -23.02 19.13
C PRO A 245 -5.78 -24.16 18.32
N ALA A 246 -5.72 -25.35 18.92
CA ALA A 246 -5.21 -26.54 18.23
C ALA A 246 -6.00 -26.81 16.93
N GLY A 247 -5.29 -27.15 15.85
CA GLY A 247 -5.88 -27.40 14.53
C GLY A 247 -6.07 -26.17 13.65
N VAL A 248 -5.66 -24.99 14.11
CA VAL A 248 -5.59 -23.76 13.28
C VAL A 248 -4.12 -23.42 13.06
N ASP A 249 -3.68 -23.47 11.81
CA ASP A 249 -2.25 -23.35 11.46
C ASP A 249 -1.80 -21.91 11.18
N SER A 250 -2.70 -21.05 10.69
CA SER A 250 -2.34 -19.68 10.29
C SER A 250 -3.55 -18.76 10.24
N LEU A 251 -3.28 -17.46 10.18
CA LEU A 251 -4.20 -16.39 9.80
C LEU A 251 -3.79 -15.82 8.45
N ASN A 252 -4.75 -15.26 7.72
CA ASN A 252 -4.43 -14.39 6.58
C ASN A 252 -3.42 -13.32 7.01
N ILE A 253 -2.46 -13.01 6.17
CA ILE A 253 -1.34 -12.11 6.51
C ILE A 253 -1.80 -10.71 6.93
N ALA A 254 -2.81 -10.12 6.26
CA ALA A 254 -3.31 -8.80 6.63
C ALA A 254 -4.03 -8.83 7.99
N THR A 255 -4.67 -9.97 8.33
CA THR A 255 -5.29 -10.20 9.64
C THR A 255 -4.24 -10.36 10.71
N ALA A 256 -3.21 -11.19 10.48
CA ALA A 256 -2.09 -11.34 11.42
C ALA A 256 -1.38 -10.02 11.68
N ALA A 257 -1.14 -9.24 10.62
CA ALA A 257 -0.55 -7.90 10.73
C ALA A 257 -1.44 -6.96 11.56
N ALA A 258 -2.77 -6.95 11.34
CA ALA A 258 -3.69 -6.11 12.12
C ALA A 258 -3.66 -6.44 13.61
N VAL A 259 -3.63 -7.73 13.97
CA VAL A 259 -3.52 -8.17 15.38
C VAL A 259 -2.19 -7.70 15.99
N ALA A 260 -1.08 -7.85 15.25
CA ALA A 260 0.23 -7.43 15.73
C ALA A 260 0.32 -5.90 15.88
N PHE A 261 -0.18 -5.14 14.93
CA PHE A 261 -0.21 -3.68 14.99
C PHE A 261 -1.04 -3.18 16.17
N TYR A 262 -2.23 -3.78 16.38
CA TYR A 262 -3.11 -3.42 17.48
C TYR A 262 -2.46 -3.69 18.84
N GLU A 263 -1.83 -4.84 19.02
CA GLU A 263 -1.14 -5.18 20.26
C GLU A 263 -0.02 -4.19 20.59
N LEU A 264 0.76 -3.79 19.58
CA LEU A 264 1.80 -2.79 19.76
C LEU A 264 1.28 -1.35 19.93
N ALA A 265 0.12 -1.01 19.37
CA ALA A 265 -0.49 0.31 19.56
C ALA A 265 -1.02 0.52 20.99
N ARG A 266 -1.48 -0.53 21.68
CA ARG A 266 -2.04 -0.47 23.03
C ARG A 266 -1.03 -0.14 24.14
N GLY A 267 0.24 -0.31 23.87
CA GLY A 267 1.31 -0.15 24.90
C GLY A 267 2.08 1.17 24.77
N GLY A 268 1.64 2.12 23.92
CA GLY A 268 2.27 3.43 23.73
C GLY A 268 1.53 4.56 24.43
#